data_1178cea3366b6f9e15c564c2e819c1d7
#
_entry.id   1178cea3366b6f9e15c564c2e819c1d7
#
_cell.length_a   1.000
_cell.length_b   1.000
_cell.length_c   1.000
_cell.angle_alpha   90.00
_cell.angle_beta   90.00
_cell.angle_gamma   90.00
#
_symmetry.space_group_name_H-M   'P 1'
#
loop_
_entity.id
_entity.type
_entity.pdbx_description
1 polymer ?
#
loop_
_entity_poly.entity_id
_entity_poly.type
_entity_poly.pdbx_seq_one_letter_code
_entity_poly.pdbx_strand_id
1 'polypeptide(L)'
;MMATFYSSAQAMTKTKLAVVGLFLLIVGGAAAAEDQNKIFTARAEKEFHRAQAQFQSATNDSTNAWQFARACFDFSELVTNATQRADSARLGIAACRQLLVREPKSAPAHYYLAMNFGELADAEAPSITAYKLVHEIEREFKTAAELDEHFDFAGPVRNLGQLYFQAPGWPLSVGSKHKTREWLERAATLAPDYPENQLCLAEAQLKWRQRDEAEKTLKKLAAIWPAAQTNFTGVAWEKSWGEWRVRRTAAQAEFQKLFPAAP
;
A
#
# COMPACT_ATOMS: atom_id res chain seq x y z
N MET A 1 0.45 4.40 -4.06
CA MET A 1 -0.35 3.20 -4.21
C MET A 1 -0.34 2.31 -2.95
N MET A 2 -0.24 2.87 -1.73
CA MET A 2 -0.07 2.10 -0.48
C MET A 2 -0.56 2.79 0.80
N ALA A 3 -1.49 3.73 0.71
CA ALA A 3 -2.03 4.36 1.93
C ALA A 3 -3.00 3.47 2.70
N THR A 4 -3.61 2.48 2.06
CA THR A 4 -4.75 1.73 2.59
C THR A 4 -4.40 0.65 3.60
N PHE A 5 -3.27 -0.03 3.44
CA PHE A 5 -2.82 -0.95 4.49
C PHE A 5 -2.49 -0.24 5.82
N TYR A 6 -2.26 1.07 5.76
CA TYR A 6 -2.03 1.89 6.97
C TYR A 6 -3.33 2.21 7.72
N SER A 7 -4.46 2.26 7.03
CA SER A 7 -5.78 2.53 7.61
C SER A 7 -6.37 1.31 8.33
N SER A 8 -6.18 0.10 7.79
CA SER A 8 -6.78 -1.12 8.34
C SER A 8 -6.21 -1.57 9.67
N ALA A 9 -4.92 -1.36 9.89
CA ALA A 9 -4.29 -1.68 11.18
C ALA A 9 -4.74 -0.76 12.32
N GLN A 10 -5.17 0.48 12.02
CA GLN A 10 -5.73 1.39 13.02
C GLN A 10 -7.18 1.03 13.40
N ALA A 11 -7.93 0.38 12.53
CA ALA A 11 -9.29 -0.07 12.85
C ALA A 11 -9.31 -1.25 13.83
N MET A 12 -8.25 -2.04 13.90
CA MET A 12 -8.16 -3.20 14.80
C MET A 12 -7.64 -2.89 16.22
N THR A 13 -7.07 -1.69 16.43
CA THR A 13 -6.59 -1.27 17.76
C THR A 13 -7.19 0.09 18.14
N LYS A 14 -8.47 0.12 18.48
CA LYS A 14 -9.04 1.21 19.28
C LYS A 14 -8.56 1.10 20.72
N THR A 15 -7.26 1.24 20.94
CA THR A 15 -6.72 1.64 22.23
C THR A 15 -6.25 3.09 22.06
N LYS A 16 -6.97 3.98 22.72
CA LYS A 16 -6.75 5.42 22.74
C LYS A 16 -5.29 5.73 23.03
N LEU A 17 -4.52 6.16 22.05
CA LEU A 17 -3.37 7.04 22.28
C LEU A 17 -3.78 8.43 21.80
N ALA A 18 -4.08 9.26 22.78
CA ALA A 18 -4.29 10.68 22.63
C ALA A 18 -2.99 11.31 22.09
N VAL A 19 -2.97 11.69 20.83
CA VAL A 19 -2.08 12.74 20.34
C VAL A 19 -2.82 14.05 20.49
N VAL A 20 -2.71 14.61 21.70
CA VAL A 20 -3.03 16.01 21.96
C VAL A 20 -1.82 16.81 21.49
N GLY A 21 -2.02 17.67 20.54
CA GLY A 21 -1.09 18.76 20.28
C GLY A 21 -0.85 19.05 18.81
N LEU A 22 -1.59 19.93 18.31
CA LEU A 22 -1.34 21.06 17.42
C LEU A 22 -2.52 21.29 16.45
N PHE A 23 -3.68 21.61 17.02
CA PHE A 23 -4.80 22.18 16.28
C PHE A 23 -4.70 23.70 16.38
N LEU A 24 -3.92 24.32 15.50
CA LEU A 24 -4.08 25.74 15.14
C LEU A 24 -3.26 25.97 13.85
N LEU A 25 -3.98 26.19 12.76
CA LEU A 25 -3.57 26.60 11.40
C LEU A 25 -3.87 25.59 10.28
N ILE A 26 -4.99 24.85 10.30
CA ILE A 26 -5.34 23.90 9.22
C ILE A 26 -6.78 24.05 8.72
N VAL A 27 -7.38 25.23 8.76
CA VAL A 27 -8.70 25.37 8.11
C VAL A 27 -8.56 25.49 6.59
N GLY A 28 -7.47 26.06 6.08
CA GLY A 28 -7.18 26.10 4.64
C GLY A 28 -6.60 24.79 4.08
N GLY A 29 -5.84 24.04 4.88
CA GLY A 29 -5.21 22.79 4.45
C GLY A 29 -6.17 21.60 4.38
N ALA A 30 -7.17 21.52 5.25
CA ALA A 30 -8.15 20.45 5.25
C ALA A 30 -9.09 20.51 4.04
N ALA A 31 -9.56 21.71 3.67
CA ALA A 31 -10.40 21.90 2.48
C ALA A 31 -9.65 21.57 1.18
N ALA A 32 -8.38 22.01 1.07
CA ALA A 32 -7.56 21.70 -0.10
C ALA A 32 -7.24 20.20 -0.20
N ALA A 33 -7.01 19.50 0.92
CA ALA A 33 -6.80 18.05 0.95
C ALA A 33 -8.08 17.29 0.59
N GLU A 34 -9.24 17.75 1.03
CA GLU A 34 -10.55 17.17 0.67
C GLU A 34 -10.84 17.33 -0.83
N ASP A 35 -10.59 18.51 -1.40
CA ASP A 35 -10.79 18.76 -2.82
C ASP A 35 -9.82 17.91 -3.67
N GLN A 36 -8.57 17.75 -3.24
CA GLN A 36 -7.60 16.90 -3.93
C GLN A 36 -8.00 15.42 -3.87
N ASN A 37 -8.54 14.96 -2.75
CA ASN A 37 -9.05 13.59 -2.63
C ASN A 37 -10.25 13.34 -3.55
N LYS A 38 -11.17 14.31 -3.69
CA LYS A 38 -12.28 14.24 -4.65
C LYS A 38 -11.78 14.12 -6.10
N ILE A 39 -10.73 14.87 -6.46
CA ILE A 39 -10.11 14.79 -7.79
C ILE A 39 -9.53 13.40 -8.04
N PHE A 40 -8.79 12.84 -7.08
CA PHE A 40 -8.22 11.50 -7.21
C PHE A 40 -9.31 10.43 -7.30
N THR A 41 -10.36 10.52 -6.47
CA THR A 41 -11.51 9.60 -6.52
C THR A 41 -12.22 9.64 -7.88
N ALA A 42 -12.51 10.82 -8.42
CA ALA A 42 -13.14 10.95 -9.73
C ALA A 42 -12.28 10.41 -10.88
N ARG A 43 -10.95 10.58 -10.80
CA ARG A 43 -10.02 10.00 -11.78
C ARG A 43 -9.99 8.47 -11.69
N ALA A 44 -9.94 7.92 -10.47
CA ALA A 44 -9.95 6.48 -10.25
C ALA A 44 -11.26 5.85 -10.72
N GLU A 45 -12.40 6.50 -10.47
CA GLU A 45 -13.72 6.06 -10.94
C GLU A 45 -13.78 6.03 -12.47
N LYS A 46 -13.31 7.08 -13.14
CA LYS A 46 -13.23 7.12 -14.60
C LYS A 46 -12.36 6.00 -15.16
N GLU A 47 -11.20 5.75 -14.53
CA GLU A 47 -10.29 4.67 -14.95
C GLU A 47 -10.89 3.29 -14.68
N PHE A 48 -11.58 3.11 -13.55
CA PHE A 48 -12.34 1.90 -13.24
C PHE A 48 -13.36 1.58 -14.33
N HIS A 49 -14.20 2.54 -14.74
CA HIS A 49 -15.20 2.31 -15.79
C HIS A 49 -14.55 2.04 -17.16
N ARG A 50 -13.43 2.73 -17.47
CA ARG A 50 -12.67 2.49 -18.70
C ARG A 50 -12.11 1.07 -18.74
N ALA A 51 -11.45 0.66 -17.67
CA ALA A 51 -10.84 -0.67 -17.57
C ALA A 51 -11.91 -1.78 -17.55
N GLN A 52 -13.05 -1.52 -16.92
CA GLN A 52 -14.19 -2.43 -16.92
C GLN A 52 -14.73 -2.66 -18.34
N ALA A 53 -14.93 -1.59 -19.10
CA ALA A 53 -15.41 -1.70 -20.49
C ALA A 53 -14.41 -2.45 -21.38
N GLN A 54 -13.10 -2.20 -21.22
CA GLN A 54 -12.04 -2.91 -21.94
C GLN A 54 -12.03 -4.41 -21.60
N PHE A 55 -12.11 -4.75 -20.31
CA PHE A 55 -12.19 -6.14 -19.88
C PHE A 55 -13.44 -6.84 -20.39
N GLN A 56 -14.61 -6.18 -20.36
CA GLN A 56 -15.87 -6.73 -20.89
C GLN A 56 -15.83 -6.94 -22.41
N SER A 57 -15.14 -6.09 -23.14
CA SER A 57 -15.02 -6.23 -24.61
C SER A 57 -14.07 -7.35 -25.04
N ALA A 58 -13.12 -7.72 -24.18
CA ALA A 58 -12.11 -8.75 -24.44
C ALA A 58 -11.76 -9.51 -23.15
N THR A 59 -12.71 -10.29 -22.64
CA THR A 59 -12.60 -11.00 -21.36
C THR A 59 -11.50 -12.05 -21.32
N ASN A 60 -11.01 -12.48 -22.47
CA ASN A 60 -9.89 -13.41 -22.59
C ASN A 60 -8.52 -12.72 -22.71
N ASP A 61 -8.47 -11.40 -22.79
CA ASP A 61 -7.21 -10.65 -22.76
C ASP A 61 -6.67 -10.58 -21.34
N SER A 62 -5.48 -11.12 -21.14
CA SER A 62 -4.86 -11.21 -19.82
C SER A 62 -4.46 -9.85 -19.27
N THR A 63 -4.05 -8.94 -20.16
CA THR A 63 -3.67 -7.56 -19.80
C THR A 63 -4.90 -6.79 -19.33
N ASN A 64 -6.01 -6.87 -20.06
CA ASN A 64 -7.25 -6.20 -19.66
C ASN A 64 -7.77 -6.75 -18.30
N ALA A 65 -7.61 -8.05 -18.04
CA ALA A 65 -8.08 -8.66 -16.80
C ALA A 65 -7.34 -8.13 -15.57
N TRP A 66 -5.99 -8.15 -15.56
CA TRP A 66 -5.26 -7.66 -14.39
C TRP A 66 -5.26 -6.12 -14.30
N GLN A 67 -5.34 -5.40 -15.43
CA GLN A 67 -5.50 -3.94 -15.40
C GLN A 67 -6.86 -3.52 -14.85
N PHE A 68 -7.93 -4.28 -15.15
CA PHE A 68 -9.21 -4.04 -14.51
C PHE A 68 -9.16 -4.33 -12.99
N ALA A 69 -8.51 -5.42 -12.58
CA ALA A 69 -8.32 -5.70 -11.16
C ALA A 69 -7.49 -4.61 -10.44
N ARG A 70 -6.48 -4.03 -11.13
CA ARG A 70 -5.76 -2.86 -10.64
C ARG A 70 -6.69 -1.66 -10.48
N ALA A 71 -7.48 -1.35 -11.49
CA ALA A 71 -8.42 -0.22 -11.42
C ALA A 71 -9.48 -0.40 -10.33
N CYS A 72 -9.92 -1.64 -10.07
CA CYS A 72 -10.78 -1.96 -8.93
C CYS A 72 -10.11 -1.62 -7.60
N PHE A 73 -8.84 -2.02 -7.42
CA PHE A 73 -8.06 -1.69 -6.23
C PHE A 73 -7.88 -0.17 -6.09
N ASP A 74 -7.39 0.52 -7.13
CA ASP A 74 -7.13 1.96 -7.12
C ASP A 74 -8.39 2.78 -6.77
N PHE A 75 -9.56 2.34 -7.22
CA PHE A 75 -10.84 2.94 -6.88
C PHE A 75 -11.29 2.61 -5.46
N SER A 76 -11.20 1.34 -5.05
CA SER A 76 -11.56 0.89 -3.69
C SER A 76 -10.80 1.67 -2.62
N GLU A 77 -9.53 1.92 -2.85
CA GLU A 77 -8.66 2.66 -1.94
C GLU A 77 -9.14 4.09 -1.65
N LEU A 78 -9.82 4.71 -2.61
CA LEU A 78 -10.22 6.12 -2.54
C LEU A 78 -11.67 6.34 -2.09
N VAL A 79 -12.53 5.32 -2.20
CA VAL A 79 -13.92 5.46 -1.78
C VAL A 79 -14.06 5.27 -0.27
N THR A 80 -14.87 6.13 0.34
CA THR A 80 -15.13 6.12 1.79
C THR A 80 -16.26 5.17 2.20
N ASN A 81 -17.16 4.83 1.28
CA ASN A 81 -18.27 3.92 1.51
C ASN A 81 -17.79 2.47 1.53
N ALA A 82 -17.92 1.78 2.67
CA ALA A 82 -17.45 0.41 2.85
C ALA A 82 -18.11 -0.59 1.87
N THR A 83 -19.41 -0.43 1.56
CA THR A 83 -20.10 -1.29 0.60
C THR A 83 -19.51 -1.12 -0.80
N GLN A 84 -19.34 0.12 -1.25
CA GLN A 84 -18.76 0.42 -2.55
C GLN A 84 -17.31 -0.09 -2.66
N ARG A 85 -16.52 0.06 -1.58
CA ARG A 85 -15.17 -0.52 -1.47
C ARG A 85 -15.21 -2.03 -1.64
N ALA A 86 -16.03 -2.73 -0.86
CA ALA A 86 -16.16 -4.18 -0.93
C ALA A 86 -16.61 -4.66 -2.33
N ASP A 87 -17.59 -3.99 -2.95
CA ASP A 87 -18.12 -4.38 -4.24
C ASP A 87 -17.08 -4.21 -5.36
N SER A 88 -16.35 -3.08 -5.36
CA SER A 88 -15.25 -2.88 -6.29
C SER A 88 -14.15 -3.93 -6.11
N ALA A 89 -13.73 -4.19 -4.86
CA ALA A 89 -12.74 -5.21 -4.57
C ALA A 89 -13.17 -6.62 -5.03
N ARG A 90 -14.44 -6.98 -4.84
CA ARG A 90 -14.99 -8.27 -5.32
C ARG A 90 -14.91 -8.39 -6.85
N LEU A 91 -15.14 -7.32 -7.59
CA LEU A 91 -14.98 -7.31 -9.05
C LEU A 91 -13.52 -7.58 -9.46
N GLY A 92 -12.56 -6.92 -8.81
CA GLY A 92 -11.14 -7.16 -9.02
C GLY A 92 -10.72 -8.60 -8.70
N ILE A 93 -11.20 -9.15 -7.58
CA ILE A 93 -10.99 -10.55 -7.19
C ILE A 93 -11.54 -11.51 -8.27
N ALA A 94 -12.74 -11.25 -8.77
CA ALA A 94 -13.36 -12.08 -9.81
C ALA A 94 -12.54 -12.07 -11.11
N ALA A 95 -12.10 -10.90 -11.55
CA ALA A 95 -11.26 -10.75 -12.75
C ALA A 95 -9.91 -11.49 -12.62
N CYS A 96 -9.22 -11.35 -11.48
CA CYS A 96 -7.98 -12.09 -11.21
C CYS A 96 -8.20 -13.60 -11.20
N ARG A 97 -9.24 -14.08 -10.51
CA ARG A 97 -9.56 -15.51 -10.46
C ARG A 97 -9.86 -16.08 -11.84
N GLN A 98 -10.61 -15.36 -12.67
CA GLN A 98 -10.87 -15.77 -14.05
C GLN A 98 -9.58 -15.86 -14.86
N LEU A 99 -8.66 -14.91 -14.71
CA LEU A 99 -7.36 -14.93 -15.37
C LEU A 99 -6.52 -16.13 -14.89
N LEU A 100 -6.43 -16.36 -13.59
CA LEU A 100 -5.61 -17.41 -13.00
C LEU A 100 -6.06 -18.84 -13.35
N VAL A 101 -7.32 -19.05 -13.74
CA VAL A 101 -7.78 -20.34 -14.31
C VAL A 101 -7.04 -20.64 -15.62
N ARG A 102 -6.73 -19.63 -16.42
CA ARG A 102 -6.07 -19.80 -17.72
C ARG A 102 -4.55 -19.63 -17.60
N GLU A 103 -4.11 -18.72 -16.76
CA GLU A 103 -2.71 -18.35 -16.57
C GLU A 103 -2.32 -18.40 -15.09
N PRO A 104 -2.15 -19.59 -14.51
CA PRO A 104 -1.88 -19.76 -13.07
C PRO A 104 -0.51 -19.20 -12.64
N LYS A 105 0.34 -18.77 -13.58
CA LYS A 105 1.64 -18.15 -13.32
C LYS A 105 1.67 -16.66 -13.66
N SER A 106 0.54 -15.99 -13.64
CA SER A 106 0.46 -14.54 -13.86
C SER A 106 0.80 -13.78 -12.58
N ALA A 107 2.03 -13.28 -12.45
CA ALA A 107 2.45 -12.48 -11.31
C ALA A 107 1.56 -11.25 -11.08
N PRO A 108 1.17 -10.45 -12.13
CA PRO A 108 0.22 -9.35 -11.95
C PRO A 108 -1.14 -9.79 -11.38
N ALA A 109 -1.66 -10.94 -11.83
CA ALA A 109 -2.95 -11.43 -11.33
C ALA A 109 -2.90 -11.82 -9.85
N HIS A 110 -1.87 -12.54 -9.41
CA HIS A 110 -1.66 -12.85 -7.99
C HIS A 110 -1.48 -11.59 -7.16
N TYR A 111 -0.68 -10.64 -7.64
CA TYR A 111 -0.45 -9.37 -6.97
C TYR A 111 -1.74 -8.58 -6.75
N TYR A 112 -2.51 -8.32 -7.82
CA TYR A 112 -3.77 -7.57 -7.70
C TYR A 112 -4.89 -8.36 -7.03
N LEU A 113 -4.84 -9.69 -7.04
CA LEU A 113 -5.73 -10.51 -6.22
C LEU A 113 -5.48 -10.25 -4.73
N ALA A 114 -4.22 -10.25 -4.30
CA ALA A 114 -3.85 -9.93 -2.92
C ALA A 114 -4.24 -8.49 -2.53
N MET A 115 -4.01 -7.51 -3.43
CA MET A 115 -4.37 -6.11 -3.20
C MET A 115 -5.89 -5.95 -2.99
N ASN A 116 -6.72 -6.55 -3.85
CA ASN A 116 -8.17 -6.50 -3.71
C ASN A 116 -8.68 -7.30 -2.50
N PHE A 117 -8.02 -8.39 -2.09
CA PHE A 117 -8.33 -9.04 -0.81
C PHE A 117 -8.07 -8.11 0.38
N GLY A 118 -7.03 -7.27 0.32
CA GLY A 118 -6.75 -6.25 1.33
C GLY A 118 -7.91 -5.25 1.46
N GLU A 119 -8.38 -4.70 0.34
CA GLU A 119 -9.51 -3.76 0.32
C GLU A 119 -10.81 -4.39 0.85
N LEU A 120 -11.05 -5.67 0.47
CA LEU A 120 -12.21 -6.40 0.97
C LEU A 120 -12.11 -6.66 2.49
N ALA A 121 -10.92 -7.04 2.98
CA ALA A 121 -10.69 -7.23 4.41
C ALA A 121 -10.91 -5.95 5.21
N ASP A 122 -10.47 -4.80 4.68
CA ASP A 122 -10.69 -3.49 5.29
C ASP A 122 -12.17 -3.11 5.35
N ALA A 123 -12.89 -3.33 4.25
CA ALA A 123 -14.30 -3.01 4.16
C ALA A 123 -15.16 -3.88 5.08
N GLU A 124 -14.75 -5.12 5.34
CA GLU A 124 -15.45 -6.09 6.18
C GLU A 124 -14.94 -6.16 7.62
N ALA A 125 -13.93 -5.36 7.98
CA ALA A 125 -13.36 -5.36 9.32
C ALA A 125 -14.30 -4.68 10.36
N PRO A 126 -14.33 -5.16 11.64
CA PRO A 126 -13.72 -6.40 12.12
C PRO A 126 -14.64 -7.61 11.91
N SER A 127 -14.19 -8.61 11.21
CA SER A 127 -14.97 -9.85 10.98
C SER A 127 -14.07 -11.09 10.88
N ILE A 128 -14.65 -12.27 11.07
CA ILE A 128 -13.95 -13.55 10.86
C ILE A 128 -13.49 -13.67 9.39
N THR A 129 -14.27 -13.15 8.46
CA THR A 129 -13.92 -13.13 7.04
C THR A 129 -12.64 -12.31 6.81
N ALA A 130 -12.55 -11.12 7.40
CA ALA A 130 -11.34 -10.29 7.30
C ALA A 130 -10.09 -11.03 7.79
N TYR A 131 -10.18 -11.77 8.91
CA TYR A 131 -9.06 -12.59 9.39
C TYR A 131 -8.65 -13.70 8.44
N LYS A 132 -9.60 -14.39 7.80
CA LYS A 132 -9.32 -15.45 6.81
C LYS A 132 -8.62 -14.85 5.58
N LEU A 133 -9.01 -13.66 5.15
CA LEU A 133 -8.40 -12.98 4.01
C LEU A 133 -6.92 -12.67 4.21
N VAL A 134 -6.45 -12.45 5.45
CA VAL A 134 -5.02 -12.19 5.72
C VAL A 134 -4.12 -13.34 5.24
N HIS A 135 -4.53 -14.58 5.41
CA HIS A 135 -3.78 -15.75 4.93
C HIS A 135 -3.82 -15.89 3.40
N GLU A 136 -4.95 -15.53 2.78
CA GLU A 136 -5.05 -15.48 1.33
C GLU A 136 -4.13 -14.37 0.76
N ILE A 137 -4.13 -13.19 1.37
CA ILE A 137 -3.24 -12.08 1.01
C ILE A 137 -1.76 -12.51 1.10
N GLU A 138 -1.37 -13.17 2.21
CA GLU A 138 0.00 -13.68 2.38
C GLU A 138 0.38 -14.65 1.28
N ARG A 139 -0.50 -15.60 0.96
CA ARG A 139 -0.26 -16.60 -0.08
C ARG A 139 -0.10 -15.98 -1.46
N GLU A 140 -1.01 -15.10 -1.83
CA GLU A 140 -1.02 -14.48 -3.15
C GLU A 140 0.18 -13.53 -3.36
N PHE A 141 0.58 -12.75 -2.34
CA PHE A 141 1.81 -11.95 -2.43
C PHE A 141 3.07 -12.80 -2.51
N LYS A 142 3.14 -13.94 -1.79
CA LYS A 142 4.27 -14.88 -1.91
C LYS A 142 4.35 -15.43 -3.31
N THR A 143 3.24 -15.92 -3.86
CA THR A 143 3.19 -16.45 -5.23
C THR A 143 3.60 -15.38 -6.25
N ALA A 144 3.10 -14.14 -6.10
CA ALA A 144 3.48 -13.05 -6.99
C ALA A 144 4.99 -12.75 -6.91
N ALA A 145 5.57 -12.73 -5.70
CA ALA A 145 7.00 -12.50 -5.49
C ALA A 145 7.87 -13.64 -6.03
N GLU A 146 7.41 -14.88 -5.95
CA GLU A 146 8.10 -16.05 -6.54
C GLU A 146 8.07 -16.02 -8.08
N LEU A 147 6.99 -15.49 -8.67
CA LEU A 147 6.83 -15.41 -10.12
C LEU A 147 7.58 -14.20 -10.72
N ASP A 148 7.49 -13.04 -10.09
CA ASP A 148 8.18 -11.81 -10.48
C ASP A 148 8.37 -10.87 -9.27
N GLU A 149 9.51 -10.94 -8.63
CA GLU A 149 9.85 -10.10 -7.48
C GLU A 149 10.07 -8.61 -7.83
N HIS A 150 10.31 -8.31 -9.11
CA HIS A 150 10.53 -6.95 -9.60
C HIS A 150 9.23 -6.24 -10.02
N PHE A 151 8.12 -6.97 -10.17
CA PHE A 151 6.85 -6.40 -10.57
C PHE A 151 6.47 -5.20 -9.68
N ASP A 152 6.00 -4.12 -10.29
CA ASP A 152 5.58 -2.88 -9.62
C ASP A 152 6.62 -2.33 -8.61
N PHE A 153 7.87 -2.23 -9.05
CA PHE A 153 8.99 -1.75 -8.21
C PHE A 153 9.17 -2.57 -6.93
N ALA A 154 9.22 -3.88 -7.06
CA ALA A 154 9.22 -4.85 -5.97
C ALA A 154 7.93 -4.81 -5.11
N GLY A 155 6.79 -4.52 -5.74
CA GLY A 155 5.48 -4.43 -5.10
C GLY A 155 5.07 -5.66 -4.30
N PRO A 156 5.12 -6.88 -4.85
CA PRO A 156 4.80 -8.10 -4.09
C PRO A 156 5.66 -8.27 -2.84
N VAL A 157 6.95 -8.00 -2.95
CA VAL A 157 7.93 -8.10 -1.85
C VAL A 157 7.66 -7.04 -0.78
N ARG A 158 7.48 -5.79 -1.21
CA ARG A 158 7.15 -4.67 -0.32
C ARG A 158 5.84 -4.91 0.45
N ASN A 159 4.78 -5.32 -0.25
CA ASN A 159 3.46 -5.49 0.33
C ASN A 159 3.39 -6.68 1.28
N LEU A 160 4.16 -7.74 1.01
CA LEU A 160 4.32 -8.84 1.96
C LEU A 160 5.02 -8.37 3.24
N GLY A 161 6.06 -7.54 3.12
CA GLY A 161 6.72 -6.91 4.27
C GLY A 161 5.76 -6.02 5.07
N GLN A 162 4.92 -5.24 4.39
CA GLN A 162 3.90 -4.41 5.03
C GLN A 162 2.80 -5.25 5.71
N LEU A 163 2.38 -6.35 5.11
CA LEU A 163 1.44 -7.28 5.73
C LEU A 163 1.98 -7.78 7.07
N TYR A 164 3.24 -8.24 7.11
CA TYR A 164 3.86 -8.71 8.37
C TYR A 164 4.09 -7.59 9.38
N PHE A 165 4.25 -6.35 8.94
CA PHE A 165 4.42 -5.18 9.79
C PHE A 165 3.14 -4.76 10.49
N GLN A 166 2.01 -4.88 9.80
CA GLN A 166 0.73 -4.34 10.24
C GLN A 166 -0.16 -5.38 10.92
N ALA A 167 -0.11 -6.63 10.46
CA ALA A 167 -0.92 -7.69 11.03
C ALA A 167 -0.56 -7.96 12.49
N PRO A 168 -1.53 -8.37 13.33
CA PRO A 168 -1.23 -8.87 14.66
C PRO A 168 -0.28 -10.06 14.61
N GLY A 169 0.59 -10.19 15.62
CA GLY A 169 1.52 -11.31 15.73
C GLY A 169 0.82 -12.63 16.07
N TRP A 170 1.59 -13.73 15.92
CA TRP A 170 1.13 -15.05 16.36
C TRP A 170 0.73 -15.05 17.85
N PRO A 171 -0.34 -15.76 18.30
CA PRO A 171 -1.15 -16.71 17.53
C PRO A 171 -2.32 -16.07 16.76
N LEU A 172 -2.50 -14.76 16.82
CA LEU A 172 -3.69 -14.10 16.25
C LEU A 172 -3.65 -14.00 14.73
N SER A 173 -2.48 -13.73 14.16
CA SER A 173 -2.32 -13.54 12.72
C SER A 173 -0.86 -13.76 12.29
N VAL A 174 -0.49 -13.27 11.09
CA VAL A 174 0.79 -13.49 10.42
C VAL A 174 1.89 -12.49 10.78
N GLY A 175 1.60 -11.46 11.59
CA GLY A 175 2.53 -10.40 11.93
C GLY A 175 3.85 -10.91 12.50
N SER A 176 4.98 -10.37 12.02
CA SER A 176 6.30 -10.83 12.42
C SER A 176 7.37 -9.77 12.15
N LYS A 177 8.03 -9.30 13.20
CA LYS A 177 9.14 -8.34 13.07
C LYS A 177 10.27 -8.87 12.19
N HIS A 178 10.60 -10.17 12.33
CA HIS A 178 11.66 -10.80 11.54
C HIS A 178 11.31 -10.80 10.05
N LYS A 179 10.13 -11.33 9.69
CA LYS A 179 9.66 -11.35 8.30
C LYS A 179 9.51 -9.93 7.74
N THR A 180 8.98 -8.98 8.51
CA THR A 180 8.89 -7.58 8.07
C THR A 180 10.25 -7.05 7.64
N ARG A 181 11.28 -7.24 8.49
CA ARG A 181 12.64 -6.78 8.17
C ARG A 181 13.14 -7.42 6.89
N GLU A 182 13.11 -8.74 6.82
CA GLU A 182 13.57 -9.52 5.67
C GLU A 182 12.94 -9.00 4.36
N TRP A 183 11.62 -8.88 4.31
CA TRP A 183 10.90 -8.52 3.09
C TRP A 183 11.04 -7.04 2.73
N LEU A 184 11.06 -6.12 3.69
CA LEU A 184 11.24 -4.69 3.41
C LEU A 184 12.69 -4.37 2.99
N GLU A 185 13.70 -5.00 3.60
CA GLU A 185 15.11 -4.87 3.18
C GLU A 185 15.30 -5.42 1.77
N ARG A 186 14.67 -6.55 1.44
CA ARG A 186 14.67 -7.12 0.08
C ARG A 186 14.03 -6.16 -0.92
N ALA A 187 12.85 -5.59 -0.64
CA ALA A 187 12.20 -4.60 -1.52
C ALA A 187 13.08 -3.37 -1.75
N ALA A 188 13.69 -2.84 -0.67
CA ALA A 188 14.60 -1.70 -0.74
C ALA A 188 15.92 -1.99 -1.48
N THR A 189 16.25 -3.28 -1.68
CA THR A 189 17.41 -3.74 -2.45
C THR A 189 17.05 -3.96 -3.91
N LEU A 190 15.89 -4.56 -4.20
CA LEU A 190 15.43 -4.86 -5.55
C LEU A 190 15.07 -3.61 -6.36
N ALA A 191 14.47 -2.61 -5.73
CA ALA A 191 14.14 -1.33 -6.34
C ALA A 191 14.61 -0.17 -5.44
N PRO A 192 15.94 0.09 -5.41
CA PRO A 192 16.55 1.01 -4.45
C PRO A 192 16.15 2.47 -4.65
N ASP A 193 15.81 2.84 -5.89
CA ASP A 193 15.49 4.22 -6.28
C ASP A 193 14.00 4.55 -6.16
N TYR A 194 13.18 3.58 -5.77
CA TYR A 194 11.76 3.76 -5.57
C TYR A 194 11.46 4.24 -4.14
N PRO A 195 10.96 5.50 -3.94
CA PRO A 195 10.82 6.11 -2.61
C PRO A 195 10.00 5.29 -1.63
N GLU A 196 8.93 4.64 -2.09
CA GLU A 196 8.02 3.83 -1.26
C GLU A 196 8.77 2.72 -0.50
N ASN A 197 9.73 2.04 -1.16
CA ASN A 197 10.49 0.96 -0.53
C ASN A 197 11.34 1.46 0.64
N GLN A 198 11.98 2.63 0.47
CA GLN A 198 12.78 3.24 1.53
C GLN A 198 11.91 3.79 2.66
N LEU A 199 10.73 4.35 2.34
CA LEU A 199 9.77 4.85 3.33
C LEU A 199 9.25 3.70 4.21
N CYS A 200 8.78 2.60 3.62
CA CYS A 200 8.28 1.46 4.35
C CYS A 200 9.34 0.87 5.30
N LEU A 201 10.58 0.77 4.84
CA LEU A 201 11.70 0.27 5.65
C LEU A 201 12.03 1.23 6.80
N ALA A 202 12.12 2.54 6.53
CA ALA A 202 12.42 3.55 7.55
C ALA A 202 11.35 3.58 8.64
N GLU A 203 10.07 3.53 8.28
CA GLU A 203 8.94 3.52 9.22
C GLU A 203 8.97 2.30 10.15
N ALA A 204 9.30 1.12 9.61
CA ALA A 204 9.46 -0.09 10.41
C ALA A 204 10.64 0.03 11.39
N GLN A 205 11.79 0.53 10.93
CA GLN A 205 12.98 0.75 11.75
C GLN A 205 12.74 1.78 12.87
N LEU A 206 12.04 2.89 12.58
CA LEU A 206 11.63 3.89 13.56
C LEU A 206 10.71 3.31 14.63
N LYS A 207 9.67 2.55 14.22
CA LYS A 207 8.78 1.86 15.16
C LYS A 207 9.53 0.93 16.11
N TRP A 208 10.60 0.32 15.64
CA TRP A 208 11.44 -0.55 16.46
C TRP A 208 12.61 0.15 17.15
N ARG A 209 12.69 1.47 17.05
CA ARG A 209 13.74 2.32 17.64
C ARG A 209 15.15 1.90 17.22
N GLN A 210 15.32 1.51 15.97
CA GLN A 210 16.60 1.15 15.37
C GLN A 210 17.27 2.41 14.79
N ARG A 211 18.05 3.12 15.62
CA ARG A 211 18.61 4.43 15.29
C ARG A 211 19.47 4.40 14.04
N ASP A 212 20.50 3.57 14.04
CA ASP A 212 21.54 3.59 12.99
C ASP A 212 20.97 3.12 11.65
N GLU A 213 20.11 2.10 11.67
CA GLU A 213 19.44 1.61 10.47
C GLU A 213 18.45 2.64 9.92
N ALA A 214 17.65 3.27 10.78
CA ALA A 214 16.70 4.29 10.37
C ALA A 214 17.42 5.52 9.80
N GLU A 215 18.52 5.96 10.42
CA GLU A 215 19.33 7.07 9.93
C GLU A 215 19.90 6.76 8.53
N LYS A 216 20.47 5.56 8.35
CA LYS A 216 21.00 5.10 7.07
C LYS A 216 19.93 5.09 5.98
N THR A 217 18.74 4.55 6.30
CA THR A 217 17.62 4.47 5.34
C THR A 217 17.09 5.86 5.00
N LEU A 218 16.93 6.75 5.98
CA LEU A 218 16.50 8.14 5.74
C LEU A 218 17.52 8.94 4.91
N LYS A 219 18.83 8.73 5.12
CA LYS A 219 19.88 9.31 4.27
C LYS A 219 19.79 8.80 2.83
N LYS A 220 19.57 7.49 2.64
CA LYS A 220 19.37 6.91 1.32
C LYS A 220 18.12 7.48 0.64
N LEU A 221 16.99 7.57 1.36
CA LEU A 221 15.77 8.20 0.85
C LEU A 221 16.02 9.65 0.41
N ALA A 222 16.79 10.41 1.19
CA ALA A 222 17.15 11.79 0.84
C ALA A 222 17.99 11.85 -0.44
N ALA A 223 18.94 10.93 -0.60
CA ALA A 223 19.84 10.88 -1.76
C ALA A 223 19.11 10.54 -3.07
N ILE A 224 18.15 9.61 -3.04
CA ILE A 224 17.38 9.21 -4.24
C ILE A 224 16.29 10.22 -4.62
N TRP A 225 15.89 11.11 -3.70
CA TRP A 225 14.72 11.97 -3.84
C TRP A 225 14.74 12.88 -5.07
N PRO A 226 15.86 13.58 -5.41
CA PRO A 226 15.91 14.42 -6.61
C PRO A 226 15.72 13.63 -7.91
N ALA A 227 16.39 12.48 -8.02
CA ALA A 227 16.24 11.61 -9.20
C ALA A 227 14.82 11.02 -9.31
N ALA A 228 14.23 10.64 -8.17
CA ALA A 228 12.85 10.16 -8.16
C ALA A 228 11.85 11.22 -8.67
N GLN A 229 12.09 12.51 -8.34
CA GLN A 229 11.23 13.61 -8.84
C GLN A 229 11.26 13.75 -10.37
N THR A 230 12.34 13.36 -11.02
CA THR A 230 12.46 13.35 -12.48
C THR A 230 11.91 12.05 -13.10
N ASN A 231 12.05 10.93 -12.43
CA ASN A 231 11.68 9.63 -12.97
C ASN A 231 10.19 9.31 -12.79
N PHE A 232 9.58 9.76 -11.70
CA PHE A 232 8.17 9.47 -11.38
C PHE A 232 7.34 10.76 -11.56
N THR A 233 7.01 11.08 -12.82
CA THR A 233 6.34 12.33 -13.20
C THR A 233 4.96 12.10 -13.82
N GLY A 234 4.15 13.17 -13.89
CA GLY A 234 2.84 13.15 -14.49
C GLY A 234 1.72 12.75 -13.54
N VAL A 235 0.50 12.79 -14.07
CA VAL A 235 -0.75 12.64 -13.32
C VAL A 235 -0.82 11.31 -12.52
N ALA A 236 -0.24 10.25 -13.07
CA ALA A 236 -0.23 8.93 -12.44
C ALA A 236 0.53 8.90 -11.10
N TRP A 237 1.44 9.84 -10.88
CA TRP A 237 2.28 9.90 -9.68
C TRP A 237 1.88 11.00 -8.69
N GLU A 238 0.91 11.85 -9.01
CA GLU A 238 0.50 12.97 -8.17
C GLU A 238 0.09 12.53 -6.75
N LYS A 239 -0.72 11.47 -6.66
CA LYS A 239 -1.16 10.89 -5.38
C LYS A 239 0.04 10.36 -4.59
N SER A 240 0.86 9.52 -5.20
CA SER A 240 2.06 8.96 -4.57
C SER A 240 3.01 10.05 -4.06
N TRP A 241 3.22 11.10 -4.85
CA TRP A 241 4.04 12.25 -4.42
C TRP A 241 3.44 13.00 -3.24
N GLY A 242 2.12 13.14 -3.18
CA GLY A 242 1.44 13.72 -2.01
C GLY A 242 1.74 12.91 -0.75
N GLU A 243 1.55 11.60 -0.83
CA GLU A 243 1.78 10.66 0.28
C GLU A 243 3.25 10.57 0.69
N TRP A 244 4.17 10.41 -0.27
CA TRP A 244 5.61 10.30 0.00
C TRP A 244 6.16 11.53 0.72
N ARG A 245 5.72 12.75 0.34
CA ARG A 245 6.15 13.98 1.01
C ARG A 245 5.70 14.01 2.46
N VAL A 246 4.44 13.69 2.73
CA VAL A 246 3.87 13.65 4.08
C VAL A 246 4.60 12.61 4.94
N ARG A 247 4.73 11.39 4.44
CA ARG A 247 5.40 10.28 5.16
C ARG A 247 6.88 10.54 5.40
N ARG A 248 7.59 11.10 4.42
CA ARG A 248 9.00 11.48 4.59
C ARG A 248 9.16 12.53 5.70
N THR A 249 8.32 13.57 5.70
CA THR A 249 8.37 14.61 6.73
C THR A 249 8.05 14.02 8.11
N ALA A 250 7.04 13.16 8.20
CA ALA A 250 6.68 12.48 9.45
C ALA A 250 7.80 11.56 9.96
N ALA A 251 8.43 10.78 9.07
CA ALA A 251 9.54 9.90 9.43
C ALA A 251 10.76 10.69 9.93
N GLN A 252 11.08 11.83 9.30
CA GLN A 252 12.16 12.71 9.75
C GLN A 252 11.88 13.33 11.13
N ALA A 253 10.65 13.79 11.35
CA ALA A 253 10.23 14.35 12.65
C ALA A 253 10.24 13.29 13.76
N GLU A 254 9.76 12.08 13.46
CA GLU A 254 9.78 10.97 14.43
C GLU A 254 11.22 10.53 14.74
N PHE A 255 12.11 10.50 13.77
CA PHE A 255 13.54 10.22 14.01
C PHE A 255 14.15 11.25 14.98
N GLN A 256 13.94 12.55 14.76
CA GLN A 256 14.46 13.60 15.64
C GLN A 256 13.88 13.50 17.05
N LYS A 257 12.61 13.17 17.18
CA LYS A 257 11.93 12.98 18.46
C LYS A 257 12.47 11.77 19.24
N LEU A 258 12.69 10.64 18.54
CA LEU A 258 13.17 9.41 19.17
C LEU A 258 14.66 9.47 19.51
N PHE A 259 15.44 10.22 18.74
CA PHE A 259 16.89 10.27 18.81
C PHE A 259 17.39 11.72 18.76
N PRO A 260 17.08 12.53 19.78
CA PRO A 260 17.54 13.91 19.81
C PRO A 260 19.08 13.98 19.75
N ALA A 261 19.59 15.04 19.08
CA ALA A 261 21.00 15.32 19.14
C ALA A 261 21.41 15.53 20.62
N ALA A 262 22.57 15.05 20.98
CA ALA A 262 23.12 15.37 22.30
C ALA A 262 23.28 16.90 22.43
N PRO A 263 22.94 17.47 23.60
CA PRO A 263 23.06 18.89 23.85
C PRO A 263 24.49 19.41 23.69
#